data_6fc27c62db85a4ea35a769e899faa0e7
#
_entry.id   6fc27c62db85a4ea35a769e899faa0e7
#
_cell.length_a   1.000
_cell.length_b   1.000
_cell.length_c   1.000
_cell.angle_alpha   90.00
_cell.angle_beta   90.00
_cell.angle_gamma   90.00
#
_symmetry.space_group_name_H-M   'P 1'
#
loop_
_entity.id
_entity.type
_entity.pdbx_description
1 polymer ?
#
loop_
_entity_poly.entity_id
_entity_poly.type
_entity_poly.pdbx_seq_one_letter_code
_entity_poly.pdbx_strand_id
1 'polypeptide(L)'
;MKNLKRNIAIVCGGDSSEHDVSLRSAQGLYSFFDKERYNVYVVDVKGQTWNVNFDNGEVAPIDRNDFSVIGQDGKAVVFDYAYITIHGQPGENGPMQGYFDLIHLPYSTSGVLVEAMTFDKYVLNNYLRGFDVNVGDSILLHRGEKYDAEAIAARIGMPCFVKPSADGSSFGVSKVKNADQLAPALRKAFMESSEAMVESFLDGIEISQGVYKTRNKSVVLPATEVVTKNEFFDYDAKYNGQVQEITPARLSKETAEKVAAETSRIYDILRANGIIRIDYIISKDEDGNDKINMLEINTTPGMTPTSFIPQQVRAAGLNIKDVLTDIVENQF
;
A
#
# COMPACT_ATOMS: atom_id res chain seq x y z
N MET A 1 17.36 30.48 -19.51
CA MET A 1 16.50 29.43 -20.08
C MET A 1 15.30 29.28 -19.15
N LYS A 2 14.05 29.41 -19.64
CA LYS A 2 12.88 29.04 -18.82
C LYS A 2 13.05 27.56 -18.50
N ASN A 3 13.15 27.19 -17.22
CA ASN A 3 13.07 25.80 -16.83
C ASN A 3 11.72 25.30 -17.35
N LEU A 4 11.74 24.41 -18.34
CA LEU A 4 10.54 23.71 -18.79
C LEU A 4 10.06 22.87 -17.60
N LYS A 5 8.79 23.03 -17.22
CA LYS A 5 8.17 22.18 -16.18
C LYS A 5 8.14 20.73 -16.67
N ARG A 6 8.43 19.79 -15.77
CA ARG A 6 8.22 18.37 -16.07
C ARG A 6 6.73 18.03 -16.12
N ASN A 7 6.38 17.14 -17.02
CA ASN A 7 5.02 16.59 -17.15
C ASN A 7 4.89 15.36 -16.26
N ILE A 8 4.04 15.44 -15.25
CA ILE A 8 3.77 14.36 -14.30
C ILE A 8 2.41 13.73 -14.59
N ALA A 9 2.38 12.43 -14.83
CA ALA A 9 1.15 11.67 -14.90
C ALA A 9 0.80 11.11 -13.49
N ILE A 10 -0.32 11.49 -12.90
CA ILE A 10 -0.90 10.80 -11.76
C ILE A 10 -1.72 9.65 -12.31
N VAL A 11 -1.18 8.44 -12.20
CA VAL A 11 -1.78 7.21 -12.74
C VAL A 11 -2.67 6.59 -11.68
N CYS A 12 -3.97 6.57 -11.94
CA CYS A 12 -5.01 6.15 -11.00
C CYS A 12 -6.02 5.19 -11.66
N GLY A 13 -7.06 4.81 -10.92
CA GLY A 13 -8.09 3.88 -11.38
C GLY A 13 -7.76 2.44 -10.98
N GLY A 14 -7.49 1.58 -11.95
CA GLY A 14 -7.23 0.16 -11.75
C GLY A 14 -8.45 -0.73 -11.95
N ASP A 15 -8.25 -2.03 -11.87
CA ASP A 15 -9.26 -3.05 -12.15
C ASP A 15 -9.87 -3.65 -10.86
N SER A 16 -9.41 -3.19 -9.70
CA SER A 16 -9.91 -3.62 -8.40
C SER A 16 -11.18 -2.90 -7.97
N SER A 17 -11.81 -3.40 -6.92
CA SER A 17 -12.95 -2.73 -6.25
C SER A 17 -12.57 -1.37 -5.63
N GLU A 18 -11.27 -1.04 -5.56
CA GLU A 18 -10.75 0.22 -5.02
C GLU A 18 -10.58 1.32 -6.09
N HIS A 19 -11.07 1.12 -7.33
CA HIS A 19 -11.00 2.10 -8.41
C HIS A 19 -11.41 3.51 -7.97
N ASP A 20 -12.57 3.65 -7.32
CA ASP A 20 -13.06 4.96 -6.86
C ASP A 20 -12.21 5.56 -5.72
N VAL A 21 -11.58 4.72 -4.91
CA VAL A 21 -10.63 5.16 -3.87
C VAL A 21 -9.38 5.73 -4.52
N SER A 22 -8.89 5.05 -5.56
CA SER A 22 -7.75 5.49 -6.37
C SER A 22 -8.01 6.85 -7.04
N LEU A 23 -9.20 7.05 -7.62
CA LEU A 23 -9.59 8.35 -8.20
C LEU A 23 -9.59 9.48 -7.15
N ARG A 24 -10.09 9.21 -5.93
CA ARG A 24 -10.04 10.19 -4.83
C ARG A 24 -8.61 10.47 -4.38
N SER A 25 -7.74 9.46 -4.32
CA SER A 25 -6.31 9.63 -4.03
C SER A 25 -5.64 10.50 -5.09
N ALA A 26 -5.97 10.29 -6.37
CA ALA A 26 -5.45 11.12 -7.48
C ALA A 26 -5.86 12.59 -7.36
N GLN A 27 -7.10 12.87 -6.96
CA GLN A 27 -7.56 14.25 -6.71
C GLN A 27 -6.78 14.89 -5.54
N GLY A 28 -6.51 14.13 -4.48
CA GLY A 28 -5.67 14.57 -3.36
C GLY A 28 -4.26 14.92 -3.86
N LEU A 29 -3.61 14.00 -4.55
CA LEU A 29 -2.28 14.21 -5.16
C LEU A 29 -2.27 15.42 -6.10
N TYR A 30 -3.26 15.55 -6.99
CA TYR A 30 -3.36 16.71 -7.88
C TYR A 30 -3.38 18.03 -7.13
N SER A 31 -4.03 18.07 -5.95
CA SER A 31 -4.03 19.27 -5.10
C SER A 31 -2.72 19.51 -4.36
N PHE A 32 -1.94 18.47 -4.08
CA PHE A 32 -0.69 18.53 -3.33
C PHE A 32 0.54 18.86 -4.19
N PHE A 33 0.52 18.50 -5.47
CA PHE A 33 1.65 18.75 -6.37
C PHE A 33 1.95 20.24 -6.57
N ASP A 34 3.24 20.59 -6.67
CA ASP A 34 3.70 21.93 -6.97
C ASP A 34 3.51 22.29 -8.44
N LYS A 35 2.39 22.94 -8.76
CA LYS A 35 2.04 23.36 -10.12
C LYS A 35 2.92 24.52 -10.65
N GLU A 36 3.75 25.12 -9.81
CA GLU A 36 4.77 26.05 -10.30
C GLU A 36 5.97 25.31 -10.90
N ARG A 37 6.25 24.08 -10.41
CA ARG A 37 7.35 23.21 -10.89
C ARG A 37 6.91 22.25 -11.97
N TYR A 38 5.68 21.71 -11.88
CA TYR A 38 5.19 20.60 -12.69
C TYR A 38 3.94 20.95 -13.46
N ASN A 39 3.81 20.38 -14.66
CA ASN A 39 2.52 20.21 -15.33
C ASN A 39 1.98 18.85 -14.86
N VAL A 40 0.80 18.83 -14.27
CA VAL A 40 0.25 17.62 -13.64
C VAL A 40 -1.00 17.20 -14.38
N TYR A 41 -1.09 15.91 -14.72
CA TYR A 41 -2.18 15.31 -15.46
C TYR A 41 -2.70 14.11 -14.70
N VAL A 42 -4.01 13.90 -14.67
CA VAL A 42 -4.64 12.72 -14.08
C VAL A 42 -4.94 11.73 -15.18
N VAL A 43 -4.37 10.54 -15.07
CA VAL A 43 -4.52 9.44 -16.02
C VAL A 43 -5.32 8.33 -15.38
N ASP A 44 -6.54 8.13 -15.83
CA ASP A 44 -7.41 7.03 -15.38
C ASP A 44 -7.16 5.79 -16.23
N VAL A 45 -6.77 4.71 -15.57
CA VAL A 45 -6.44 3.40 -16.16
C VAL A 45 -7.49 2.40 -15.73
N LYS A 46 -8.26 1.87 -16.68
CA LYS A 46 -9.26 0.83 -16.41
C LYS A 46 -9.31 -0.17 -17.57
N GLY A 47 -8.88 -1.41 -17.32
CA GLY A 47 -8.77 -2.44 -18.36
C GLY A 47 -7.97 -1.95 -19.55
N GLN A 48 -8.62 -1.91 -20.72
CA GLN A 48 -8.00 -1.42 -21.95
C GLN A 48 -8.16 0.09 -22.19
N THR A 49 -8.94 0.78 -21.36
CA THR A 49 -9.23 2.21 -21.49
C THR A 49 -8.32 3.00 -20.57
N TRP A 50 -7.40 3.76 -21.16
CA TRP A 50 -6.46 4.63 -20.46
C TRP A 50 -6.64 6.05 -20.96
N ASN A 51 -7.08 6.97 -20.10
CA ASN A 51 -7.45 8.32 -20.51
C ASN A 51 -6.82 9.38 -19.60
N VAL A 52 -6.44 10.50 -20.22
CA VAL A 52 -6.19 11.74 -19.48
C VAL A 52 -7.50 12.51 -19.32
N ASN A 53 -7.79 12.91 -18.08
CA ASN A 53 -8.88 13.82 -17.78
C ASN A 53 -8.28 15.24 -17.62
N PHE A 54 -8.55 16.13 -18.56
CA PHE A 54 -8.08 17.51 -18.52
C PHE A 54 -8.97 18.41 -17.63
N ASP A 55 -8.41 19.49 -17.11
CA ASP A 55 -9.10 20.44 -16.20
C ASP A 55 -10.38 21.06 -16.80
N ASN A 56 -10.46 21.17 -18.11
CA ASN A 56 -11.66 21.69 -18.80
C ASN A 56 -12.78 20.62 -19.01
N GLY A 57 -12.57 19.39 -18.52
CA GLY A 57 -13.50 18.28 -18.66
C GLY A 57 -13.36 17.47 -19.95
N GLU A 58 -12.43 17.83 -20.83
CA GLU A 58 -12.12 17.01 -22.00
C GLU A 58 -11.36 15.74 -21.58
N VAL A 59 -11.53 14.68 -22.35
CA VAL A 59 -10.92 13.38 -22.13
C VAL A 59 -10.20 12.96 -23.41
N ALA A 60 -8.93 12.56 -23.30
CA ALA A 60 -8.16 12.06 -24.43
C ALA A 60 -7.49 10.71 -24.10
N PRO A 61 -7.44 9.77 -25.06
CA PRO A 61 -6.82 8.48 -24.84
C PRO A 61 -5.30 8.60 -24.79
N ILE A 62 -4.69 7.78 -23.94
CA ILE A 62 -3.24 7.56 -23.88
C ILE A 62 -2.82 6.69 -25.09
N ASP A 63 -1.76 7.09 -25.77
CA ASP A 63 -1.03 6.17 -26.66
C ASP A 63 -0.20 5.22 -25.81
N ARG A 64 -0.60 3.94 -25.77
CA ARG A 64 0.06 2.92 -24.95
C ARG A 64 1.39 2.43 -25.51
N ASN A 65 1.82 2.90 -26.67
CA ASN A 65 3.16 2.57 -27.20
C ASN A 65 4.27 3.34 -26.48
N ASP A 66 3.98 4.58 -26.06
CA ASP A 66 4.96 5.47 -25.43
C ASP A 66 4.41 6.24 -24.21
N PHE A 67 3.16 5.95 -23.81
CA PHE A 67 2.43 6.61 -22.72
C PHE A 67 2.28 8.13 -22.94
N SER A 68 2.16 8.59 -24.18
CA SER A 68 1.88 10.00 -24.52
C SER A 68 0.39 10.26 -24.71
N VAL A 69 0.02 11.54 -24.77
CA VAL A 69 -1.35 11.98 -25.09
C VAL A 69 -1.30 13.19 -26.02
N ILE A 70 -2.29 13.32 -26.91
CA ILE A 70 -2.45 14.57 -27.66
C ILE A 70 -3.15 15.59 -26.77
N GLY A 71 -2.43 16.66 -26.46
CA GLY A 71 -2.96 17.76 -25.66
C GLY A 71 -4.01 18.59 -26.37
N GLN A 72 -4.64 19.49 -25.64
CA GLN A 72 -5.71 20.35 -26.14
C GLN A 72 -5.28 21.30 -27.27
N ASP A 73 -3.99 21.61 -27.34
CA ASP A 73 -3.39 22.41 -28.42
C ASP A 73 -3.01 21.57 -29.67
N GLY A 74 -3.37 20.29 -29.68
CA GLY A 74 -3.06 19.35 -30.76
C GLY A 74 -1.61 18.85 -30.75
N LYS A 75 -0.80 19.19 -29.74
CA LYS A 75 0.58 18.69 -29.59
C LYS A 75 0.64 17.48 -28.69
N ALA A 76 1.62 16.62 -28.94
CA ALA A 76 1.90 15.51 -28.06
C ALA A 76 2.45 16.01 -26.71
N VAL A 77 1.85 15.54 -25.62
CA VAL A 77 2.38 15.65 -24.27
C VAL A 77 3.05 14.31 -23.94
N VAL A 78 4.37 14.37 -23.76
CA VAL A 78 5.18 13.24 -23.29
C VAL A 78 5.38 13.42 -21.80
N PHE A 79 5.18 12.36 -21.02
CA PHE A 79 5.39 12.40 -19.58
C PHE A 79 6.84 12.14 -19.22
N ASP A 80 7.33 12.88 -18.22
CA ASP A 80 8.69 12.71 -17.66
C ASP A 80 8.66 11.76 -16.45
N TYR A 81 7.47 11.57 -15.82
CA TYR A 81 7.33 10.77 -14.61
C TYR A 81 5.87 10.30 -14.40
N ALA A 82 5.72 9.10 -13.92
CA ALA A 82 4.43 8.52 -13.53
C ALA A 82 4.33 8.39 -12.01
N TYR A 83 3.40 9.11 -11.38
CA TYR A 83 3.06 8.91 -9.98
C TYR A 83 1.90 7.92 -9.89
N ILE A 84 2.18 6.67 -9.50
CA ILE A 84 1.20 5.60 -9.43
C ILE A 84 0.44 5.71 -8.10
N THR A 85 -0.89 5.71 -8.17
CA THR A 85 -1.81 5.67 -7.02
C THR A 85 -2.97 4.70 -7.27
N ILE A 86 -2.76 3.72 -8.14
CA ILE A 86 -3.70 2.62 -8.33
C ILE A 86 -3.62 1.71 -7.11
N HIS A 87 -4.74 1.51 -6.42
CA HIS A 87 -4.86 0.54 -5.35
C HIS A 87 -5.24 -0.83 -5.93
N GLY A 88 -4.50 -1.87 -5.57
CA GLY A 88 -4.64 -3.19 -6.16
C GLY A 88 -4.06 -3.29 -7.58
N GLN A 89 -4.66 -4.16 -8.39
CA GLN A 89 -4.21 -4.42 -9.76
C GLN A 89 -4.61 -3.28 -10.72
N PRO A 90 -3.73 -2.93 -11.67
CA PRO A 90 -2.37 -3.43 -11.95
C PRO A 90 -1.26 -2.61 -11.26
N GLY A 91 -1.59 -1.74 -10.30
CA GLY A 91 -0.67 -0.76 -9.71
C GLY A 91 0.19 -1.28 -8.55
N GLU A 92 -0.28 -2.26 -7.78
CA GLU A 92 0.40 -2.81 -6.60
C GLU A 92 0.96 -4.23 -6.79
N ASN A 93 0.76 -4.84 -7.96
CA ASN A 93 1.19 -6.23 -8.21
C ASN A 93 2.22 -6.39 -9.33
N GLY A 94 2.79 -5.27 -9.86
CA GLY A 94 3.92 -5.25 -10.76
C GLY A 94 3.65 -4.99 -12.25
N PRO A 95 2.50 -5.29 -12.87
CA PRO A 95 2.28 -5.11 -14.31
C PRO A 95 2.43 -3.67 -14.79
N MET A 96 1.97 -2.68 -14.02
CA MET A 96 2.11 -1.27 -14.39
C MET A 96 3.58 -0.83 -14.35
N GLN A 97 4.32 -1.27 -13.35
CA GLN A 97 5.75 -1.01 -13.22
C GLN A 97 6.52 -1.65 -14.38
N GLY A 98 6.18 -2.91 -14.73
CA GLY A 98 6.80 -3.59 -15.87
C GLY A 98 6.53 -2.89 -17.21
N TYR A 99 5.34 -2.34 -17.38
CA TYR A 99 5.03 -1.53 -18.56
C TYR A 99 5.90 -0.25 -18.60
N PHE A 100 6.02 0.48 -17.49
CA PHE A 100 6.86 1.69 -17.43
C PHE A 100 8.35 1.38 -17.56
N ASP A 101 8.82 0.25 -17.05
CA ASP A 101 10.20 -0.22 -17.28
C ASP A 101 10.49 -0.42 -18.77
N LEU A 102 9.56 -1.02 -19.54
CA LEU A 102 9.71 -1.29 -20.97
C LEU A 102 9.79 0.00 -21.81
N ILE A 103 9.08 1.05 -21.43
CA ILE A 103 9.10 2.34 -22.12
C ILE A 103 10.06 3.35 -21.48
N HIS A 104 10.83 2.94 -20.48
CA HIS A 104 11.80 3.78 -19.75
C HIS A 104 11.19 5.04 -19.11
N LEU A 105 9.94 4.98 -18.65
CA LEU A 105 9.30 6.08 -17.92
C LEU A 105 9.53 5.88 -16.40
N PRO A 106 10.24 6.80 -15.72
CA PRO A 106 10.41 6.74 -14.27
C PRO A 106 9.07 6.83 -13.52
N TYR A 107 8.95 6.14 -12.38
CA TYR A 107 7.70 6.08 -11.62
C TYR A 107 7.93 6.11 -10.10
N SER A 108 6.85 6.31 -9.33
CA SER A 108 6.88 6.63 -7.90
C SER A 108 6.97 5.45 -6.97
N THR A 109 6.70 4.24 -7.43
CA THR A 109 6.66 3.03 -6.59
C THR A 109 7.96 2.24 -6.67
N SER A 110 8.02 1.15 -5.93
CA SER A 110 9.06 0.15 -6.09
C SER A 110 8.95 -0.56 -7.44
N GLY A 111 9.97 -1.33 -7.84
CA GLY A 111 9.95 -2.08 -9.10
C GLY A 111 9.13 -3.36 -9.01
N VAL A 112 8.94 -4.03 -10.16
CA VAL A 112 8.09 -5.20 -10.38
C VAL A 112 8.19 -6.25 -9.27
N LEU A 113 9.41 -6.64 -8.88
CA LEU A 113 9.61 -7.70 -7.89
C LEU A 113 9.05 -7.31 -6.52
N VAL A 114 9.30 -6.08 -6.09
CA VAL A 114 8.87 -5.62 -4.76
C VAL A 114 7.35 -5.46 -4.72
N GLU A 115 6.76 -4.86 -5.75
CA GLU A 115 5.31 -4.71 -5.84
C GLU A 115 4.60 -6.08 -5.83
N ALA A 116 5.04 -7.01 -6.66
CA ALA A 116 4.46 -8.36 -6.69
C ALA A 116 4.61 -9.09 -5.35
N MET A 117 5.77 -8.95 -4.69
CA MET A 117 6.05 -9.60 -3.41
C MET A 117 5.24 -8.98 -2.25
N THR A 118 5.13 -7.64 -2.19
CA THR A 118 4.38 -6.96 -1.12
C THR A 118 2.88 -7.17 -1.25
N PHE A 119 2.37 -7.37 -2.46
CA PHE A 119 0.98 -7.67 -2.72
C PHE A 119 0.56 -9.07 -2.26
N ASP A 120 1.48 -10.04 -2.27
CA ASP A 120 1.27 -11.39 -1.75
C ASP A 120 1.74 -11.51 -0.30
N LYS A 121 0.80 -11.53 0.63
CA LYS A 121 1.06 -11.51 2.08
C LYS A 121 1.87 -12.72 2.55
N TYR A 122 1.62 -13.90 1.98
CA TYR A 122 2.36 -15.11 2.36
C TYR A 122 3.80 -15.06 1.87
N VAL A 123 4.02 -14.65 0.62
CA VAL A 123 5.37 -14.49 0.04
C VAL A 123 6.15 -13.43 0.81
N LEU A 124 5.55 -12.27 1.07
CA LEU A 124 6.16 -11.18 1.85
C LEU A 124 6.58 -11.63 3.24
N ASN A 125 5.66 -12.29 3.98
CA ASN A 125 5.96 -12.77 5.34
C ASN A 125 7.13 -13.76 5.35
N ASN A 126 7.17 -14.70 4.41
CA ASN A 126 8.27 -15.67 4.33
C ASN A 126 9.59 -15.02 3.91
N TYR A 127 9.55 -14.03 3.00
CA TYR A 127 10.74 -13.29 2.62
C TYR A 127 11.32 -12.52 3.82
N LEU A 128 10.48 -11.74 4.52
CA LEU A 128 10.91 -10.92 5.65
C LEU A 128 11.33 -11.74 6.87
N ARG A 129 10.72 -12.91 7.10
CA ARG A 129 11.14 -13.85 8.15
C ARG A 129 12.60 -14.30 7.97
N GLY A 130 13.07 -14.39 6.72
CA GLY A 130 14.48 -14.69 6.40
C GLY A 130 15.47 -13.59 6.84
N PHE A 131 14.96 -12.42 7.24
CA PHE A 131 15.72 -11.30 7.77
C PHE A 131 15.39 -11.00 9.24
N ASP A 132 14.85 -11.97 9.97
CA ASP A 132 14.47 -11.82 11.38
C ASP A 132 13.44 -10.71 11.65
N VAL A 133 12.57 -10.40 10.67
CA VAL A 133 11.40 -9.57 10.88
C VAL A 133 10.31 -10.43 11.50
N ASN A 134 9.75 -9.99 12.64
CA ASN A 134 8.62 -10.71 13.22
C ASN A 134 7.36 -10.54 12.36
N VAL A 135 6.76 -11.65 12.00
CA VAL A 135 5.50 -11.76 11.26
C VAL A 135 4.65 -12.87 11.90
N GLY A 136 3.35 -12.85 11.67
CA GLY A 136 2.46 -13.92 12.12
C GLY A 136 2.89 -15.28 11.56
N ASP A 137 2.78 -16.35 12.38
CA ASP A 137 2.94 -17.71 11.83
C ASP A 137 1.78 -18.00 10.89
N SER A 138 2.10 -18.65 9.77
CA SER A 138 1.09 -18.84 8.72
C SER A 138 1.30 -20.09 7.90
N ILE A 139 0.23 -20.54 7.27
CA ILE A 139 0.22 -21.59 6.24
C ILE A 139 -0.56 -21.09 5.02
N LEU A 140 -0.14 -21.56 3.85
CA LEU A 140 -0.81 -21.31 2.59
C LEU A 140 -1.61 -22.55 2.19
N LEU A 141 -2.82 -22.32 1.70
CA LEU A 141 -3.68 -23.36 1.13
C LEU A 141 -4.11 -22.95 -0.27
N HIS A 142 -4.10 -23.90 -1.19
CA HIS A 142 -4.59 -23.69 -2.56
C HIS A 142 -6.06 -24.11 -2.69
N ARG A 143 -6.78 -23.45 -3.59
CA ARG A 143 -8.18 -23.80 -3.89
C ARG A 143 -8.28 -25.27 -4.33
N GLY A 144 -9.11 -26.05 -3.61
CA GLY A 144 -9.29 -27.47 -3.89
C GLY A 144 -8.27 -28.40 -3.22
N GLU A 145 -7.30 -27.87 -2.50
CA GLU A 145 -6.36 -28.66 -1.70
C GLU A 145 -7.09 -29.32 -0.52
N LYS A 146 -6.67 -30.56 -0.20
CA LYS A 146 -7.14 -31.26 1.00
C LYS A 146 -6.35 -30.77 2.21
N TYR A 147 -7.05 -30.47 3.28
CA TYR A 147 -6.45 -30.03 4.53
C TYR A 147 -7.09 -30.73 5.74
N ASP A 148 -6.36 -30.77 6.83
CA ASP A 148 -6.85 -31.22 8.13
C ASP A 148 -7.05 -29.97 9.02
N ALA A 149 -8.31 -29.66 9.34
CA ALA A 149 -8.66 -28.47 10.09
C ALA A 149 -8.13 -28.50 11.53
N GLU A 150 -8.10 -29.66 12.17
CA GLU A 150 -7.58 -29.81 13.53
C GLU A 150 -6.04 -29.66 13.55
N ALA A 151 -5.35 -30.21 12.56
CA ALA A 151 -3.91 -30.04 12.43
C ALA A 151 -3.53 -28.56 12.19
N ILE A 152 -4.32 -27.84 11.38
CA ILE A 152 -4.15 -26.39 11.18
C ILE A 152 -4.38 -25.65 12.49
N ALA A 153 -5.47 -25.92 13.19
CA ALA A 153 -5.79 -25.30 14.47
C ALA A 153 -4.71 -25.53 15.53
N ALA A 154 -4.15 -26.75 15.59
CA ALA A 154 -3.09 -27.11 16.50
C ALA A 154 -1.77 -26.38 16.19
N ARG A 155 -1.45 -26.16 14.88
CA ARG A 155 -0.21 -25.52 14.45
C ARG A 155 -0.28 -24.00 14.57
N ILE A 156 -1.37 -23.38 14.09
CA ILE A 156 -1.49 -21.91 13.99
C ILE A 156 -1.98 -21.31 15.31
N GLY A 157 -2.73 -22.07 16.08
CA GLY A 157 -3.45 -21.58 17.27
C GLY A 157 -4.81 -20.97 16.92
N MET A 158 -5.62 -20.80 17.97
CA MET A 158 -6.93 -20.15 17.84
C MET A 158 -7.08 -19.04 18.89
N PRO A 159 -7.69 -17.91 18.52
CA PRO A 159 -8.22 -17.60 17.21
C PRO A 159 -7.13 -17.40 16.15
N CYS A 160 -7.50 -17.51 14.86
CA CYS A 160 -6.63 -17.20 13.72
C CYS A 160 -7.37 -16.36 12.68
N PHE A 161 -6.64 -15.84 11.69
CA PHE A 161 -7.23 -15.20 10.52
C PHE A 161 -7.10 -16.08 9.29
N VAL A 162 -8.17 -16.11 8.48
CA VAL A 162 -8.15 -16.66 7.12
C VAL A 162 -8.39 -15.52 6.16
N LYS A 163 -7.49 -15.34 5.20
CA LYS A 163 -7.51 -14.24 4.24
C LYS A 163 -6.97 -14.67 2.87
N PRO A 164 -7.35 -14.02 1.76
CA PRO A 164 -6.67 -14.20 0.48
C PRO A 164 -5.17 -13.88 0.64
N SER A 165 -4.28 -14.65 -0.03
CA SER A 165 -2.85 -14.36 0.01
C SER A 165 -2.52 -13.07 -0.73
N ALA A 166 -3.08 -12.89 -1.91
CA ALA A 166 -2.92 -11.72 -2.77
C ALA A 166 -4.28 -11.06 -2.97
N ASP A 167 -4.53 -9.98 -2.26
CA ASP A 167 -5.67 -9.06 -2.45
C ASP A 167 -5.58 -7.88 -1.45
N GLY A 168 -6.38 -6.80 -1.71
CA GLY A 168 -6.48 -5.60 -0.88
C GLY A 168 -7.80 -5.50 -0.09
N SER A 169 -7.97 -4.37 0.62
CA SER A 169 -9.23 -3.92 1.26
C SER A 169 -9.92 -4.87 2.22
N SER A 170 -9.23 -5.85 2.78
CA SER A 170 -9.79 -6.82 3.73
C SER A 170 -10.97 -7.64 3.20
N PHE A 171 -11.17 -7.72 1.86
CA PHE A 171 -12.13 -8.64 1.28
C PHE A 171 -11.73 -10.09 1.55
N GLY A 172 -12.70 -10.96 1.74
CA GLY A 172 -12.44 -12.37 2.01
C GLY A 172 -11.86 -12.70 3.39
N VAL A 173 -11.51 -11.70 4.21
CA VAL A 173 -10.94 -11.90 5.55
C VAL A 173 -11.99 -12.43 6.53
N SER A 174 -11.57 -13.37 7.39
CA SER A 174 -12.40 -13.93 8.46
C SER A 174 -11.56 -14.23 9.70
N LYS A 175 -12.04 -13.83 10.88
CA LYS A 175 -11.50 -14.28 12.16
C LYS A 175 -12.15 -15.60 12.53
N VAL A 176 -11.36 -16.63 12.73
CA VAL A 176 -11.75 -18.01 13.00
C VAL A 176 -11.42 -18.34 14.46
N LYS A 177 -12.43 -18.76 15.23
CA LYS A 177 -12.30 -19.02 16.68
C LYS A 177 -12.10 -20.49 17.02
N ASN A 178 -12.46 -21.40 16.10
CA ASN A 178 -12.29 -22.84 16.23
C ASN A 178 -12.18 -23.54 14.86
N ALA A 179 -11.75 -24.80 14.81
CA ALA A 179 -11.50 -25.56 13.59
C ALA A 179 -12.74 -25.67 12.67
N ASP A 180 -13.95 -25.76 13.21
CA ASP A 180 -15.18 -25.86 12.41
C ASP A 180 -15.43 -24.65 11.52
N GLN A 181 -14.92 -23.49 11.90
CA GLN A 181 -15.07 -22.24 11.15
C GLN A 181 -14.04 -22.10 10.00
N LEU A 182 -13.01 -22.96 9.91
CA LEU A 182 -12.01 -22.89 8.85
C LEU A 182 -12.61 -23.09 7.45
N ALA A 183 -13.47 -24.10 7.29
CA ALA A 183 -14.05 -24.42 5.99
C ALA A 183 -14.90 -23.27 5.39
N PRO A 184 -15.84 -22.64 6.11
CA PRO A 184 -16.55 -21.47 5.58
C PRO A 184 -15.64 -20.26 5.34
N ALA A 185 -14.63 -20.02 6.20
CA ALA A 185 -13.68 -18.93 6.05
C ALA A 185 -12.79 -19.12 4.79
N LEU A 186 -12.28 -20.32 4.56
CA LEU A 186 -11.52 -20.66 3.36
C LEU A 186 -12.36 -20.51 2.09
N ARG A 187 -13.63 -20.94 2.08
CA ARG A 187 -14.51 -20.71 0.94
C ARG A 187 -14.66 -19.24 0.62
N LYS A 188 -14.78 -18.37 1.64
CA LYS A 188 -14.88 -16.92 1.47
C LYS A 188 -13.58 -16.35 0.89
N ALA A 189 -12.42 -16.74 1.43
CA ALA A 189 -11.12 -16.28 0.92
C ALA A 189 -10.87 -16.73 -0.53
N PHE A 190 -11.28 -17.98 -0.87
CA PHE A 190 -11.14 -18.51 -2.23
C PHE A 190 -12.10 -17.90 -3.25
N MET A 191 -13.06 -17.06 -2.86
CA MET A 191 -13.81 -16.25 -3.85
C MET A 191 -12.96 -15.14 -4.43
N GLU A 192 -12.04 -14.60 -3.64
CA GLU A 192 -11.18 -13.46 -4.03
C GLU A 192 -9.86 -13.92 -4.67
N SER A 193 -9.27 -15.05 -4.21
CA SER A 193 -7.97 -15.54 -4.67
C SER A 193 -7.97 -17.05 -4.87
N SER A 194 -7.03 -17.59 -5.67
CA SER A 194 -6.76 -19.03 -5.76
C SER A 194 -6.01 -19.57 -4.53
N GLU A 195 -5.46 -18.68 -3.69
CA GLU A 195 -4.65 -18.99 -2.53
C GLU A 195 -5.19 -18.28 -1.30
N ALA A 196 -5.25 -19.00 -0.19
CA ALA A 196 -5.69 -18.48 1.10
C ALA A 196 -4.60 -18.70 2.16
N MET A 197 -4.29 -17.66 2.90
CA MET A 197 -3.38 -17.69 4.04
C MET A 197 -4.18 -17.85 5.33
N VAL A 198 -3.79 -18.84 6.15
CA VAL A 198 -4.25 -18.98 7.53
C VAL A 198 -3.13 -18.48 8.43
N GLU A 199 -3.40 -17.44 9.21
CA GLU A 199 -2.38 -16.73 10.00
C GLU A 199 -2.77 -16.65 11.47
N SER A 200 -1.79 -16.80 12.36
CA SER A 200 -1.99 -16.67 13.80
C SER A 200 -2.52 -15.28 14.17
N PHE A 201 -3.43 -15.24 15.14
CA PHE A 201 -3.91 -13.98 15.69
C PHE A 201 -2.81 -13.31 16.51
N LEU A 202 -2.53 -12.05 16.21
CA LEU A 202 -1.64 -11.20 16.97
C LEU A 202 -2.47 -10.27 17.84
N ASP A 203 -2.42 -10.45 19.16
CA ASP A 203 -3.11 -9.58 20.12
C ASP A 203 -2.23 -8.39 20.46
N GLY A 204 -2.71 -7.16 20.19
CA GLY A 204 -1.90 -5.97 20.41
C GLY A 204 -2.51 -4.69 19.85
N ILE A 205 -1.71 -3.63 19.87
CA ILE A 205 -2.07 -2.32 19.33
C ILE A 205 -1.71 -2.31 17.84
N GLU A 206 -2.71 -2.00 17.00
CA GLU A 206 -2.48 -1.82 15.57
C GLU A 206 -1.98 -0.41 15.29
N ILE A 207 -0.87 -0.33 14.56
CA ILE A 207 -0.29 0.95 14.11
C ILE A 207 0.09 0.88 12.65
N SER A 208 0.15 2.04 12.03
CA SER A 208 0.50 2.22 10.63
C SER A 208 1.58 3.29 10.51
N GLN A 209 2.68 3.05 9.80
CA GLN A 209 3.80 3.98 9.70
C GLN A 209 4.29 4.16 8.27
N GLY A 210 4.33 5.42 7.82
CA GLY A 210 4.87 5.81 6.53
C GLY A 210 6.38 6.00 6.54
N VAL A 211 7.02 5.69 5.42
CA VAL A 211 8.45 5.89 5.21
C VAL A 211 8.75 6.17 3.74
N TYR A 212 9.68 7.06 3.48
CA TYR A 212 10.31 7.21 2.17
C TYR A 212 11.79 7.53 2.31
N LYS A 213 12.58 7.13 1.33
CA LYS A 213 14.00 7.46 1.25
C LYS A 213 14.35 8.02 -0.12
N THR A 214 15.27 8.95 -0.13
CA THR A 214 15.90 9.48 -1.34
C THR A 214 17.40 9.31 -1.22
N ARG A 215 18.15 9.66 -2.26
CA ARG A 215 19.63 9.66 -2.22
C ARG A 215 20.19 10.45 -1.03
N ASN A 216 19.46 11.46 -0.56
CA ASN A 216 19.93 12.42 0.44
C ASN A 216 19.12 12.46 1.73
N LYS A 217 18.01 11.76 1.81
CA LYS A 217 17.08 11.79 2.95
C LYS A 217 16.57 10.40 3.30
N SER A 218 16.44 10.13 4.59
CA SER A 218 15.70 8.99 5.11
C SER A 218 14.65 9.54 6.08
N VAL A 219 13.37 9.41 5.73
CA VAL A 219 12.27 10.00 6.50
C VAL A 219 11.31 8.90 6.90
N VAL A 220 11.26 8.63 8.21
CA VAL A 220 10.22 7.78 8.81
C VAL A 220 9.24 8.71 9.48
N LEU A 221 7.98 8.62 9.10
CA LEU A 221 6.91 9.49 9.59
C LEU A 221 6.43 9.03 10.99
N PRO A 222 5.79 9.90 11.80
CA PRO A 222 5.13 9.48 13.01
C PRO A 222 4.07 8.41 12.72
N ALA A 223 4.02 7.34 13.55
CA ALA A 223 3.02 6.30 13.37
C ALA A 223 1.61 6.81 13.69
N THR A 224 0.60 6.21 13.07
CA THR A 224 -0.82 6.37 13.38
C THR A 224 -1.30 5.12 14.11
N GLU A 225 -1.95 5.27 15.26
CA GLU A 225 -2.64 4.20 15.96
C GLU A 225 -4.05 4.03 15.38
N VAL A 226 -4.43 2.79 15.13
CA VAL A 226 -5.74 2.41 14.61
C VAL A 226 -6.56 1.82 15.74
N VAL A 227 -7.56 2.56 16.22
CA VAL A 227 -8.44 2.10 17.30
C VAL A 227 -9.80 1.73 16.71
N THR A 228 -10.09 0.45 16.66
CA THR A 228 -11.38 -0.05 16.20
C THR A 228 -12.24 -0.55 17.37
N LYS A 229 -13.56 -0.37 17.25
CA LYS A 229 -14.54 -1.02 18.14
C LYS A 229 -14.94 -2.40 17.66
N ASN A 230 -14.59 -2.75 16.42
CA ASN A 230 -14.85 -4.06 15.83
C ASN A 230 -13.81 -5.08 16.30
N GLU A 231 -14.08 -6.37 16.08
CA GLU A 231 -13.15 -7.46 16.41
C GLU A 231 -11.81 -7.35 15.63
N PHE A 232 -11.77 -6.61 14.52
CA PHE A 232 -10.58 -6.27 13.73
C PHE A 232 -10.87 -5.11 12.76
N PHE A 233 -9.83 -4.57 12.11
CA PHE A 233 -9.91 -3.48 11.14
C PHE A 233 -10.38 -4.01 9.78
N ASP A 234 -11.69 -4.25 9.63
CA ASP A 234 -12.33 -4.74 8.41
C ASP A 234 -12.67 -3.60 7.44
N TYR A 235 -13.25 -3.98 6.28
CA TYR A 235 -13.67 -3.03 5.24
C TYR A 235 -14.67 -1.99 5.79
N ASP A 236 -15.65 -2.41 6.57
CA ASP A 236 -16.64 -1.49 7.15
C ASP A 236 -16.00 -0.52 8.14
N ALA A 237 -15.01 -0.99 8.91
CA ALA A 237 -14.22 -0.15 9.79
C ALA A 237 -13.40 0.88 9.01
N LYS A 238 -12.80 0.48 7.88
CA LYS A 238 -11.97 1.36 7.01
C LYS A 238 -12.75 2.52 6.38
N TYR A 239 -14.00 2.27 5.94
CA TYR A 239 -14.73 3.22 5.10
C TYR A 239 -15.99 3.82 5.73
N ASN A 240 -16.52 3.24 6.81
CA ASN A 240 -17.78 3.67 7.44
C ASN A 240 -17.60 4.42 8.78
N GLY A 241 -16.38 4.93 9.07
CA GLY A 241 -16.14 5.84 10.20
C GLY A 241 -16.21 5.19 11.59
N GLN A 242 -16.04 3.86 11.68
CA GLN A 242 -16.04 3.11 12.96
C GLN A 242 -14.66 3.00 13.60
N VAL A 243 -13.67 3.71 13.04
CA VAL A 243 -12.27 3.70 13.47
C VAL A 243 -11.87 5.09 13.93
N GLN A 244 -11.16 5.14 15.04
CA GLN A 244 -10.44 6.34 15.47
C GLN A 244 -8.97 6.20 15.08
N GLU A 245 -8.48 7.15 14.30
CA GLU A 245 -7.08 7.28 13.89
C GLU A 245 -6.40 8.31 14.81
N ILE A 246 -5.32 7.93 15.45
CA ILE A 246 -4.60 8.80 16.38
C ILE A 246 -3.16 8.97 15.88
N THR A 247 -2.83 10.17 15.41
CA THR A 247 -1.51 10.53 14.89
C THR A 247 -0.94 11.73 15.68
N PRO A 248 0.23 11.62 16.34
CA PRO A 248 1.05 10.42 16.54
C PRO A 248 0.37 9.34 17.40
N ALA A 249 0.73 8.07 17.17
CA ALA A 249 0.29 6.93 17.96
C ALA A 249 0.68 7.06 19.44
N ARG A 250 -0.15 6.54 20.35
CA ARG A 250 0.07 6.57 21.81
C ARG A 250 1.05 5.47 22.25
N LEU A 251 2.25 5.51 21.72
CA LEU A 251 3.34 4.60 22.07
C LEU A 251 4.30 5.23 23.09
N SER A 252 5.01 4.40 23.86
CA SER A 252 6.16 4.88 24.61
C SER A 252 7.23 5.39 23.64
N LYS A 253 8.11 6.29 24.10
CA LYS A 253 9.21 6.79 23.27
C LYS A 253 10.11 5.65 22.77
N GLU A 254 10.41 4.69 23.65
CA GLU A 254 11.22 3.53 23.33
C GLU A 254 10.57 2.68 22.21
N THR A 255 9.28 2.39 22.34
CA THR A 255 8.54 1.60 21.35
C THR A 255 8.46 2.33 20.00
N ALA A 256 8.19 3.64 20.03
CA ALA A 256 8.15 4.45 18.82
C ALA A 256 9.50 4.48 18.07
N GLU A 257 10.61 4.58 18.81
CA GLU A 257 11.97 4.52 18.24
C GLU A 257 12.28 3.13 17.66
N LYS A 258 11.89 2.04 18.33
CA LYS A 258 12.03 0.67 17.82
C LYS A 258 11.22 0.45 16.54
N VAL A 259 9.98 0.89 16.50
CA VAL A 259 9.12 0.79 15.31
C VAL A 259 9.72 1.58 14.14
N ALA A 260 10.19 2.80 14.39
CA ALA A 260 10.81 3.62 13.34
C ALA A 260 12.09 2.99 12.79
N ALA A 261 12.90 2.39 13.65
CA ALA A 261 14.10 1.66 13.22
C ALA A 261 13.75 0.44 12.37
N GLU A 262 12.74 -0.34 12.79
CA GLU A 262 12.28 -1.51 12.05
C GLU A 262 11.65 -1.12 10.71
N THR A 263 10.84 -0.07 10.67
CA THR A 263 10.27 0.48 9.44
C THR A 263 11.36 0.89 8.44
N SER A 264 12.39 1.59 8.92
CA SER A 264 13.55 1.96 8.09
C SER A 264 14.31 0.73 7.59
N ARG A 265 14.49 -0.29 8.44
CA ARG A 265 15.18 -1.54 8.12
C ARG A 265 14.42 -2.35 7.06
N ILE A 266 13.11 -2.49 7.21
CA ILE A 266 12.26 -3.22 6.24
C ILE A 266 12.31 -2.51 4.87
N TYR A 267 12.27 -1.18 4.85
CA TYR A 267 12.41 -0.41 3.60
C TYR A 267 13.71 -0.75 2.86
N ASP A 268 14.82 -0.87 3.58
CA ASP A 268 16.14 -1.21 3.00
C ASP A 268 16.21 -2.69 2.56
N ILE A 269 15.67 -3.63 3.34
CA ILE A 269 15.58 -5.06 2.98
C ILE A 269 14.85 -5.24 1.66
N LEU A 270 13.74 -4.56 1.48
CA LEU A 270 12.94 -4.60 0.27
C LEU A 270 13.58 -3.84 -0.89
N ARG A 271 14.56 -2.96 -0.62
CA ARG A 271 15.04 -1.98 -1.60
C ARG A 271 13.89 -1.18 -2.17
N ALA A 272 12.98 -0.76 -1.29
CA ALA A 272 11.79 -0.03 -1.67
C ALA A 272 12.15 1.33 -2.29
N ASN A 273 11.24 1.84 -3.12
CA ASN A 273 11.31 3.17 -3.72
C ASN A 273 10.00 3.91 -3.48
N GLY A 274 10.06 5.24 -3.45
CA GLY A 274 8.90 6.08 -3.18
C GLY A 274 8.47 6.05 -1.72
N ILE A 275 7.20 6.38 -1.48
CA ILE A 275 6.61 6.36 -0.15
C ILE A 275 5.79 5.08 0.04
N ILE A 276 6.10 4.33 1.09
CA ILE A 276 5.34 3.13 1.46
C ILE A 276 4.78 3.30 2.86
N ARG A 277 3.79 2.49 3.20
CA ARG A 277 3.19 2.39 4.52
C ARG A 277 3.31 0.95 5.02
N ILE A 278 3.80 0.79 6.22
CA ILE A 278 3.94 -0.51 6.87
C ILE A 278 3.00 -0.55 8.06
N ASP A 279 2.17 -1.57 8.14
CA ASP A 279 1.21 -1.78 9.20
C ASP A 279 1.74 -2.85 10.17
N TYR A 280 1.59 -2.63 11.47
CA TYR A 280 2.14 -3.45 12.54
C TYR A 280 1.11 -3.76 13.61
N ILE A 281 1.32 -4.89 14.30
CA ILE A 281 0.70 -5.17 15.60
C ILE A 281 1.80 -5.16 16.66
N ILE A 282 1.66 -4.28 17.64
CA ILE A 282 2.54 -4.22 18.81
C ILE A 282 1.94 -5.10 19.90
N SER A 283 2.47 -6.30 20.05
CA SER A 283 2.07 -7.27 21.07
C SER A 283 3.05 -7.25 22.25
N LYS A 284 2.81 -8.07 23.27
CA LYS A 284 3.75 -8.33 24.36
C LYS A 284 4.41 -9.67 24.17
N ASP A 285 5.72 -9.75 24.45
CA ASP A 285 6.44 -11.01 24.58
C ASP A 285 6.20 -11.66 25.97
N GLU A 286 6.82 -12.82 26.22
CA GLU A 286 6.70 -13.57 27.49
C GLU A 286 7.22 -12.78 28.70
N ASP A 287 8.16 -11.87 28.49
CA ASP A 287 8.74 -10.99 29.51
C ASP A 287 7.98 -9.67 29.68
N GLY A 288 6.91 -9.45 28.88
CA GLY A 288 6.06 -8.25 28.91
C GLY A 288 6.64 -7.06 28.12
N ASN A 289 7.72 -7.26 27.33
CA ASN A 289 8.28 -6.23 26.46
C ASN A 289 7.45 -6.10 25.18
N ASP A 290 7.51 -4.93 24.54
CA ASP A 290 6.88 -4.70 23.25
C ASP A 290 7.56 -5.51 22.14
N LYS A 291 6.78 -6.35 21.47
CA LYS A 291 7.14 -7.11 20.29
C LYS A 291 6.47 -6.50 19.05
N ILE A 292 7.29 -6.06 18.10
CA ILE A 292 6.84 -5.42 16.87
C ILE A 292 6.64 -6.51 15.82
N ASN A 293 5.40 -6.72 15.37
CA ASN A 293 5.08 -7.71 14.34
C ASN A 293 4.58 -6.97 13.10
N MET A 294 5.25 -7.16 11.97
CA MET A 294 4.80 -6.61 10.68
C MET A 294 3.55 -7.38 10.21
N LEU A 295 2.54 -6.64 9.78
CA LEU A 295 1.25 -7.17 9.33
C LEU A 295 1.13 -7.16 7.81
N GLU A 296 1.32 -5.98 7.20
CA GLU A 296 1.27 -5.79 5.74
C GLU A 296 2.06 -4.54 5.31
N ILE A 297 2.34 -4.44 4.02
CA ILE A 297 3.03 -3.30 3.40
C ILE A 297 2.20 -2.80 2.24
N ASN A 298 1.94 -1.49 2.22
CA ASN A 298 1.20 -0.81 1.18
C ASN A 298 2.16 0.09 0.39
N THR A 299 2.35 -0.20 -0.88
CA THR A 299 3.31 0.49 -1.75
C THR A 299 2.69 1.64 -2.54
N THR A 300 1.36 1.68 -2.62
CA THR A 300 0.60 2.84 -3.14
C THR A 300 -0.39 3.35 -2.07
N PRO A 301 0.11 3.87 -0.93
CA PRO A 301 -0.76 4.26 0.18
C PRO A 301 -1.71 5.39 -0.22
N GLY A 302 -2.90 5.43 0.41
CA GLY A 302 -3.91 6.45 0.17
C GLY A 302 -3.38 7.87 0.35
N MET A 303 -3.76 8.77 -0.57
CA MET A 303 -3.30 10.16 -0.65
C MET A 303 -4.44 11.18 -0.61
N THR A 304 -5.59 10.82 -0.05
CA THR A 304 -6.61 11.82 0.27
C THR A 304 -6.14 12.69 1.46
N PRO A 305 -6.67 13.90 1.66
CA PRO A 305 -6.27 14.75 2.80
C PRO A 305 -6.43 14.09 4.17
N THR A 306 -7.31 13.09 4.28
CA THR A 306 -7.59 12.33 5.52
C THR A 306 -6.90 10.98 5.57
N SER A 307 -6.17 10.55 4.55
CA SER A 307 -5.39 9.32 4.56
C SER A 307 -4.20 9.40 5.54
N PHE A 308 -3.69 8.26 5.98
CA PHE A 308 -2.60 8.16 6.96
C PHE A 308 -1.35 8.94 6.56
N ILE A 309 -0.87 8.78 5.32
CA ILE A 309 0.35 9.47 4.87
C ILE A 309 0.24 11.00 4.99
N PRO A 310 -0.78 11.68 4.43
CA PRO A 310 -0.94 13.13 4.63
C PRO A 310 -1.12 13.54 6.10
N GLN A 311 -1.76 12.71 6.94
CA GLN A 311 -1.88 12.97 8.37
C GLN A 311 -0.51 12.90 9.06
N GLN A 312 0.28 11.86 8.78
CA GLN A 312 1.61 11.63 9.34
C GLN A 312 2.61 12.72 8.90
N VAL A 313 2.54 13.15 7.62
CA VAL A 313 3.36 14.26 7.11
C VAL A 313 3.07 15.54 7.87
N ARG A 314 1.80 15.87 8.10
CA ARG A 314 1.41 17.04 8.92
C ARG A 314 1.90 16.91 10.38
N ALA A 315 1.74 15.73 10.98
CA ALA A 315 2.19 15.47 12.36
C ALA A 315 3.72 15.55 12.49
N ALA A 316 4.46 15.24 11.44
CA ALA A 316 5.91 15.44 11.36
C ALA A 316 6.32 16.91 11.18
N GLY A 317 5.38 17.85 11.01
CA GLY A 317 5.67 19.24 10.66
C GLY A 317 6.20 19.44 9.24
N LEU A 318 6.02 18.44 8.36
CA LEU A 318 6.45 18.48 6.96
C LEU A 318 5.32 18.99 6.06
N ASN A 319 5.71 19.46 4.86
CA ASN A 319 4.77 19.83 3.81
C ASN A 319 4.67 18.70 2.79
N ILE A 320 3.46 18.21 2.51
CA ILE A 320 3.22 17.14 1.55
C ILE A 320 3.73 17.49 0.14
N LYS A 321 3.66 18.77 -0.25
CA LYS A 321 4.22 19.28 -1.51
C LYS A 321 5.72 19.00 -1.62
N ASP A 322 6.46 19.24 -0.52
CA ASP A 322 7.90 19.02 -0.48
C ASP A 322 8.24 17.52 -0.49
N VAL A 323 7.45 16.71 0.20
CA VAL A 323 7.59 15.23 0.18
C VAL A 323 7.40 14.68 -1.24
N LEU A 324 6.35 15.11 -1.94
CA LEU A 324 6.13 14.70 -3.34
C LEU A 324 7.26 15.18 -4.25
N THR A 325 7.75 16.40 -4.04
CA THR A 325 8.92 16.93 -4.77
C THR A 325 10.16 16.08 -4.52
N ASP A 326 10.46 15.73 -3.26
CA ASP A 326 11.59 14.86 -2.91
C ASP A 326 11.51 13.51 -3.65
N ILE A 327 10.33 12.91 -3.71
CA ILE A 327 10.10 11.60 -4.38
C ILE A 327 10.32 11.72 -5.89
N VAL A 328 9.74 12.74 -6.53
CA VAL A 328 9.88 12.96 -7.98
C VAL A 328 11.32 13.25 -8.34
N GLU A 329 11.94 14.26 -7.70
CA GLU A 329 13.29 14.69 -8.02
C GLU A 329 14.38 13.66 -7.70
N ASN A 330 14.07 12.65 -6.86
CA ASN A 330 14.98 11.55 -6.59
C ASN A 330 15.26 10.67 -7.82
N GLN A 331 14.43 10.76 -8.86
CA GLN A 331 14.59 9.97 -10.09
C GLN A 331 15.47 10.67 -11.14
N PHE A 332 15.76 11.95 -10.93
CA PHE A 332 16.57 12.79 -11.82
C PHE A 332 17.83 13.29 -11.09
#